data_213ee339cbffe90314b7634ae284fcc6
#
_entry.id   213ee339cbffe90314b7634ae284fcc6
#
_cell.length_a   1.000
_cell.length_b   1.000
_cell.length_c   1.000
_cell.angle_alpha   90.00
_cell.angle_beta   90.00
_cell.angle_gamma   90.00
#
_symmetry.space_group_name_H-M   'P 1'
#
loop_
_entity.id
_entity.type
_entity.pdbx_description
1 polymer ?
#
loop_
_entity_poly.entity_id
_entity_poly.type
_entity_poly.pdbx_seq_one_letter_code
_entity_poly.pdbx_strand_id
1 'polypeptide(L)'
;MSPAPLNRFSVVPLAQMTRRLADVASGRAEPDLVIAGARVLSTYSDRILPEREVWIAGGRIAAVKPAGSHRGGAARFDAGGGLIAPGLVDPHLHIESSMITACAYAEAALLNGTTTIVCDSHEIGNVLDADGVAWMLEDARAAALNIYLTVPSTVPATTPKLETAGGDLTAEKIAALFDAWPEALGLGEKMDFVAVAEGDPRAHAIIAASLSRGRPVSGHIYGRDFVAAYAASGVTDTHEAIDRDIADDLLDAGIWIFLRGGPPTTPWHSLPKAIGTVVDYGAAWKRVCCCTDDRDAVDLLAYGLDWVVREAVRMGIPKPAAWSMGSLHPATRYGLDGEIGGLGGGRRADLVLLDDDLVPQSTWYGGELVVENRTITPRLDAALSRPYRYPARAYATVHLPVPVPSLIPTLPEAPCTVNAIRTTLPGIELVHERITLDPAVDWPTTLAENDLCHVAVVERHGLGGHAAHGLLRAFGLKRGAVASSVGHDSHNLIVAGLNEADMRVAVDAVAAHQGGVCVVEDGAVVAMVPLPVAGLLSDKRVGAVAEEVRALKVAWERAGCTIPYMGFNLIPLSVIPQIRITDRGLVLVPEMRQVPLFEPASESFRPIRAGSRAASG
;
A
#
# COMPACT_ATOMS: atom_id res chain seq x y z
N MET A 1 18.92 -32.45 9.06
CA MET A 1 18.86 -31.76 7.76
C MET A 1 18.01 -30.52 7.95
N SER A 2 18.46 -29.34 7.52
CA SER A 2 17.60 -28.16 7.51
C SER A 2 16.39 -28.44 6.60
N PRO A 3 15.16 -28.05 7.01
CA PRO A 3 14.00 -28.22 6.15
C PRO A 3 14.22 -27.46 4.81
N ALA A 4 13.66 -28.01 3.72
CA ALA A 4 13.70 -27.35 2.41
C ALA A 4 13.10 -25.93 2.52
N PRO A 5 13.55 -24.98 1.68
CA PRO A 5 12.97 -23.64 1.66
C PRO A 5 11.45 -23.70 1.50
N LEU A 6 10.73 -22.79 2.13
CA LEU A 6 9.31 -22.59 1.93
C LEU A 6 9.12 -21.26 1.20
N ASN A 7 9.02 -21.32 -0.10
CA ASN A 7 8.79 -20.17 -0.96
C ASN A 7 8.07 -20.62 -2.24
N ARG A 8 7.76 -19.70 -3.15
CA ARG A 8 7.02 -20.07 -4.35
C ARG A 8 7.72 -21.09 -5.25
N PHE A 9 9.05 -21.22 -5.16
CA PHE A 9 9.85 -22.19 -5.93
C PHE A 9 9.86 -23.59 -5.32
N SER A 10 9.29 -23.77 -4.12
CA SER A 10 9.16 -25.08 -3.47
C SER A 10 8.19 -26.01 -4.20
N VAL A 11 7.28 -25.45 -4.99
CA VAL A 11 6.30 -26.22 -5.78
C VAL A 11 6.88 -26.55 -7.14
N VAL A 12 6.88 -27.83 -7.48
CA VAL A 12 7.40 -28.30 -8.76
C VAL A 12 6.62 -27.69 -9.94
N PRO A 13 7.29 -27.18 -10.98
CA PRO A 13 6.61 -26.63 -12.17
C PRO A 13 5.63 -27.63 -12.81
N LEU A 14 4.45 -27.13 -13.25
CA LEU A 14 3.39 -27.99 -13.80
C LEU A 14 3.89 -28.87 -14.94
N ALA A 15 4.75 -28.36 -15.83
CA ALA A 15 5.30 -29.11 -16.95
C ALA A 15 6.03 -30.41 -16.54
N GLN A 16 6.56 -30.48 -15.31
CA GLN A 16 7.24 -31.64 -14.77
C GLN A 16 6.29 -32.59 -14.01
N MET A 17 5.05 -32.15 -13.74
CA MET A 17 4.10 -32.87 -12.90
C MET A 17 2.91 -33.48 -13.67
N THR A 18 2.74 -33.18 -14.96
CA THR A 18 1.54 -33.53 -15.75
C THR A 18 1.18 -35.00 -15.65
N ARG A 19 2.15 -35.89 -15.82
CA ARG A 19 1.93 -37.36 -15.74
C ARG A 19 1.51 -37.80 -14.34
N ARG A 20 2.28 -37.36 -13.29
CA ARG A 20 1.98 -37.73 -11.91
C ARG A 20 0.58 -37.25 -11.50
N LEU A 21 0.23 -35.99 -11.83
CA LEU A 21 -1.09 -35.45 -11.51
C LEU A 21 -2.22 -36.24 -12.22
N ALA A 22 -2.02 -36.60 -13.49
CA ALA A 22 -2.99 -37.42 -14.21
C ALA A 22 -3.13 -38.84 -13.62
N ASP A 23 -2.03 -39.46 -13.18
CA ASP A 23 -2.05 -40.77 -12.53
C ASP A 23 -2.75 -40.70 -11.17
N VAL A 24 -2.48 -39.66 -10.35
CA VAL A 24 -3.18 -39.44 -9.08
C VAL A 24 -4.67 -39.15 -9.32
N ALA A 25 -5.01 -38.24 -10.23
CA ALA A 25 -6.40 -37.87 -10.52
C ALA A 25 -7.25 -39.05 -11.02
N SER A 26 -6.63 -40.03 -11.71
CA SER A 26 -7.30 -41.23 -12.20
C SER A 26 -7.24 -42.44 -11.23
N GLY A 27 -6.63 -42.25 -10.04
CA GLY A 27 -6.49 -43.30 -9.02
C GLY A 27 -5.43 -44.36 -9.34
N ARG A 28 -4.53 -44.13 -10.32
CA ARG A 28 -3.40 -45.03 -10.64
C ARG A 28 -2.19 -44.81 -9.71
N ALA A 29 -2.14 -43.65 -9.02
CA ALA A 29 -1.12 -43.32 -8.04
C ALA A 29 -1.76 -42.69 -6.82
N GLU A 30 -1.11 -42.85 -5.65
CA GLU A 30 -1.55 -42.24 -4.41
C GLU A 30 -1.25 -40.73 -4.40
N PRO A 31 -2.19 -39.89 -3.90
CA PRO A 31 -1.88 -38.49 -3.56
C PRO A 31 -0.93 -38.40 -2.35
N ASP A 32 -0.24 -37.27 -2.21
CA ASP A 32 0.59 -37.00 -1.04
C ASP A 32 -0.29 -36.61 0.17
N LEU A 33 -1.42 -35.92 -0.10
CA LEU A 33 -2.39 -35.48 0.90
C LEU A 33 -3.81 -35.51 0.31
N VAL A 34 -4.77 -35.93 1.13
CA VAL A 34 -6.22 -35.81 0.86
C VAL A 34 -6.84 -34.91 1.92
N ILE A 35 -7.40 -33.78 1.52
CA ILE A 35 -8.27 -32.97 2.39
C ILE A 35 -9.69 -33.50 2.20
N ALA A 36 -10.22 -34.14 3.23
CA ALA A 36 -11.51 -34.85 3.22
C ALA A 36 -12.58 -34.10 4.02
N GLY A 37 -13.85 -34.53 3.86
CA GLY A 37 -14.96 -33.97 4.63
C GLY A 37 -15.22 -32.49 4.38
N ALA A 38 -14.92 -31.99 3.17
CA ALA A 38 -15.00 -30.57 2.83
C ALA A 38 -16.25 -30.25 1.99
N ARG A 39 -16.73 -29.01 2.14
CA ARG A 39 -17.42 -28.28 1.07
C ARG A 39 -16.36 -27.52 0.27
N VAL A 40 -16.54 -27.36 -1.02
CA VAL A 40 -15.56 -26.67 -1.87
C VAL A 40 -16.19 -25.45 -2.52
N LEU A 41 -15.58 -24.29 -2.32
CA LEU A 41 -15.93 -23.06 -3.02
C LEU A 41 -15.29 -23.07 -4.41
N SER A 42 -16.14 -23.22 -5.44
CA SER A 42 -15.72 -23.19 -6.83
C SER A 42 -15.81 -21.77 -7.38
N THR A 43 -14.66 -21.14 -7.57
CA THR A 43 -14.56 -19.80 -8.21
C THR A 43 -14.81 -19.84 -9.71
N TYR A 44 -14.73 -21.03 -10.35
CA TYR A 44 -15.03 -21.19 -11.78
C TYR A 44 -16.52 -21.22 -12.11
N SER A 45 -17.36 -21.53 -11.13
CA SER A 45 -18.80 -21.71 -11.34
C SER A 45 -19.65 -20.95 -10.31
N ASP A 46 -19.02 -20.16 -9.44
CA ASP A 46 -19.64 -19.40 -8.37
C ASP A 46 -20.60 -20.21 -7.50
N ARG A 47 -20.18 -21.42 -7.12
CA ARG A 47 -20.99 -22.38 -6.35
C ARG A 47 -20.20 -22.98 -5.19
N ILE A 48 -20.92 -23.40 -4.16
CA ILE A 48 -20.39 -24.27 -3.11
C ILE A 48 -20.77 -25.71 -3.46
N LEU A 49 -19.75 -26.55 -3.66
CA LEU A 49 -19.90 -27.96 -3.96
C LEU A 49 -19.89 -28.75 -2.65
N PRO A 50 -20.99 -29.43 -2.28
CA PRO A 50 -21.05 -30.22 -1.05
C PRO A 50 -20.24 -31.50 -1.16
N GLU A 51 -19.83 -32.08 -0.05
CA GLU A 51 -19.27 -33.41 0.08
C GLU A 51 -18.13 -33.70 -0.90
N ARG A 52 -17.02 -32.97 -0.73
CA ARG A 52 -15.83 -33.11 -1.61
C ARG A 52 -14.60 -33.53 -0.81
N GLU A 53 -13.62 -33.99 -1.55
CA GLU A 53 -12.24 -34.15 -1.12
C GLU A 53 -11.29 -33.57 -2.16
N VAL A 54 -10.18 -32.98 -1.69
CA VAL A 54 -9.15 -32.41 -2.56
C VAL A 54 -7.90 -33.29 -2.47
N TRP A 55 -7.43 -33.76 -3.63
CA TRP A 55 -6.25 -34.61 -3.74
C TRP A 55 -5.06 -33.78 -4.17
N ILE A 56 -3.98 -33.85 -3.40
CA ILE A 56 -2.77 -33.04 -3.59
C ILE A 56 -1.59 -33.95 -3.89
N ALA A 57 -0.76 -33.56 -4.87
CA ALA A 57 0.50 -34.22 -5.18
C ALA A 57 1.55 -33.22 -5.66
N GLY A 58 2.75 -33.24 -5.08
CA GLY A 58 3.87 -32.36 -5.41
C GLY A 58 3.56 -30.88 -5.24
N GLY A 59 2.77 -30.53 -4.23
CA GLY A 59 2.34 -29.16 -3.97
C GLY A 59 1.27 -28.63 -4.93
N ARG A 60 0.63 -29.50 -5.73
CA ARG A 60 -0.40 -29.14 -6.70
C ARG A 60 -1.68 -29.94 -6.47
N ILE A 61 -2.79 -29.37 -6.85
CA ILE A 61 -4.10 -30.03 -6.87
C ILE A 61 -4.11 -31.05 -8.01
N ALA A 62 -4.25 -32.33 -7.68
CA ALA A 62 -4.46 -33.37 -8.69
C ALA A 62 -5.92 -33.43 -9.11
N ALA A 63 -6.85 -33.39 -8.13
CA ALA A 63 -8.28 -33.44 -8.40
C ALA A 63 -9.11 -32.94 -7.23
N VAL A 64 -10.33 -32.46 -7.51
CA VAL A 64 -11.43 -32.31 -6.56
C VAL A 64 -12.45 -33.41 -6.88
N LYS A 65 -12.73 -34.30 -5.92
CA LYS A 65 -13.55 -35.49 -6.09
C LYS A 65 -14.76 -35.49 -5.13
N PRO A 66 -15.81 -36.29 -5.40
CA PRO A 66 -16.82 -36.58 -4.38
C PRO A 66 -16.19 -37.23 -3.14
N ALA A 67 -16.74 -36.96 -1.96
CA ALA A 67 -16.26 -37.53 -0.70
C ALA A 67 -16.23 -39.07 -0.76
N GLY A 68 -15.19 -39.70 -0.20
CA GLY A 68 -14.98 -41.14 -0.20
C GLY A 68 -14.46 -41.73 -1.51
N SER A 69 -14.05 -40.89 -2.46
CA SER A 69 -13.41 -41.36 -3.72
C SER A 69 -12.04 -41.96 -3.46
N HIS A 70 -11.28 -41.46 -2.46
CA HIS A 70 -9.99 -41.99 -2.05
C HIS A 70 -10.16 -43.06 -0.96
N ARG A 71 -9.62 -44.27 -1.20
CA ARG A 71 -9.67 -45.39 -0.27
C ARG A 71 -8.28 -45.95 0.11
N GLY A 72 -7.23 -45.26 -0.32
CA GLY A 72 -5.83 -45.67 -0.09
C GLY A 72 -5.27 -45.15 1.25
N GLY A 73 -3.95 -45.26 1.41
CA GLY A 73 -3.18 -44.92 2.63
C GLY A 73 -2.55 -43.55 2.64
N ALA A 74 -2.95 -42.62 1.75
CA ALA A 74 -2.41 -41.27 1.72
C ALA A 74 -2.65 -40.51 3.05
N ALA A 75 -1.77 -39.53 3.35
CA ALA A 75 -2.00 -38.61 4.46
C ALA A 75 -3.37 -37.92 4.31
N ARG A 76 -4.10 -37.77 5.41
CA ARG A 76 -5.44 -37.18 5.41
C ARG A 76 -5.52 -36.00 6.39
N PHE A 77 -6.23 -34.97 5.96
CA PHE A 77 -6.71 -33.89 6.81
C PHE A 77 -8.24 -33.88 6.75
N ASP A 78 -8.90 -33.88 7.90
CA ASP A 78 -10.36 -33.79 7.97
C ASP A 78 -10.78 -32.32 8.11
N ALA A 79 -11.47 -31.81 7.11
CA ALA A 79 -11.99 -30.43 7.11
C ALA A 79 -13.24 -30.26 7.99
N GLY A 80 -13.79 -31.34 8.58
CA GLY A 80 -14.91 -31.28 9.52
C GLY A 80 -16.18 -30.60 8.98
N GLY A 81 -16.43 -30.69 7.67
CA GLY A 81 -17.54 -29.99 7.00
C GLY A 81 -17.24 -28.51 6.65
N GLY A 82 -16.05 -28.03 6.93
CA GLY A 82 -15.62 -26.67 6.62
C GLY A 82 -15.56 -26.40 5.12
N LEU A 83 -15.39 -25.15 4.74
CA LEU A 83 -15.38 -24.70 3.36
C LEU A 83 -13.93 -24.53 2.88
N ILE A 84 -13.49 -25.37 1.93
CA ILE A 84 -12.19 -25.19 1.26
C ILE A 84 -12.35 -24.25 0.08
N ALA A 85 -11.52 -23.22 0.04
CA ALA A 85 -11.44 -22.23 -1.03
C ALA A 85 -10.00 -22.11 -1.54
N PRO A 86 -9.76 -21.56 -2.77
CA PRO A 86 -8.41 -21.16 -3.17
C PRO A 86 -7.90 -20.04 -2.28
N GLY A 87 -6.59 -19.99 -2.09
CA GLY A 87 -5.94 -18.86 -1.42
C GLY A 87 -6.26 -17.54 -2.11
N LEU A 88 -6.38 -16.49 -1.33
CA LEU A 88 -6.64 -15.14 -1.83
C LEU A 88 -5.42 -14.60 -2.59
N VAL A 89 -5.70 -13.76 -3.57
CA VAL A 89 -4.75 -13.07 -4.44
C VAL A 89 -5.03 -11.58 -4.33
N ASP A 90 -4.15 -10.82 -3.70
CA ASP A 90 -4.27 -9.37 -3.61
C ASP A 90 -3.63 -8.72 -4.84
N PRO A 91 -4.40 -8.05 -5.70
CA PRO A 91 -3.90 -7.54 -6.98
C PRO A 91 -3.14 -6.22 -6.88
N HIS A 92 -3.23 -5.52 -5.75
CA HIS A 92 -2.59 -4.21 -5.59
C HIS A 92 -2.42 -3.86 -4.11
N LEU A 93 -1.18 -3.61 -3.74
CA LEU A 93 -0.78 -3.12 -2.43
C LEU A 93 0.66 -2.60 -2.45
N HIS A 94 1.06 -1.94 -1.36
CA HIS A 94 2.43 -1.52 -1.09
C HIS A 94 2.93 -2.23 0.17
N ILE A 95 3.95 -3.11 0.03
CA ILE A 95 4.56 -3.79 1.19
C ILE A 95 5.13 -2.73 2.14
N GLU A 96 5.71 -1.68 1.60
CA GLU A 96 6.36 -0.59 2.33
C GLU A 96 5.41 0.11 3.29
N SER A 97 4.15 0.33 2.92
CA SER A 97 3.14 0.92 3.79
C SER A 97 2.89 0.11 5.06
N SER A 98 3.17 -1.20 5.02
CA SER A 98 3.10 -2.05 6.22
C SER A 98 4.30 -1.90 7.15
N MET A 99 5.33 -1.15 6.72
CA MET A 99 6.58 -0.91 7.43
C MET A 99 7.38 -2.19 7.75
N ILE A 100 7.18 -3.27 7.00
CA ILE A 100 7.88 -4.55 7.15
C ILE A 100 8.41 -5.05 5.81
N THR A 101 9.36 -5.98 5.84
CA THR A 101 9.94 -6.62 4.65
C THR A 101 8.97 -7.61 4.00
N ALA A 102 9.21 -8.01 2.75
CA ALA A 102 8.39 -8.99 2.04
C ALA A 102 8.36 -10.35 2.77
N CYS A 103 9.48 -10.79 3.32
CA CYS A 103 9.52 -12.00 4.15
C CYS A 103 8.63 -11.90 5.41
N ALA A 104 8.60 -10.74 6.08
CA ALA A 104 7.78 -10.54 7.27
C ALA A 104 6.28 -10.39 6.92
N TYR A 105 5.95 -9.84 5.75
CA TYR A 105 4.58 -9.70 5.24
C TYR A 105 3.88 -11.04 5.08
N ALA A 106 4.62 -12.09 4.70
CA ALA A 106 4.08 -13.43 4.50
C ALA A 106 3.34 -14.00 5.72
N GLU A 107 3.77 -13.66 6.94
CA GLU A 107 3.11 -14.11 8.17
C GLU A 107 1.67 -13.61 8.26
N ALA A 108 1.46 -12.31 8.12
CA ALA A 108 0.13 -11.71 8.20
C ALA A 108 -0.76 -12.12 7.03
N ALA A 109 -0.21 -12.17 5.81
CA ALA A 109 -0.93 -12.60 4.63
C ALA A 109 -1.48 -14.02 4.77
N LEU A 110 -0.64 -14.98 5.17
CA LEU A 110 -1.04 -16.37 5.32
C LEU A 110 -2.01 -16.60 6.49
N LEU A 111 -1.88 -15.84 7.59
CA LEU A 111 -2.86 -15.85 8.69
C LEU A 111 -4.27 -15.44 8.21
N ASN A 112 -4.34 -14.55 7.24
CA ASN A 112 -5.57 -14.04 6.64
C ASN A 112 -5.94 -14.76 5.33
N GLY A 113 -5.34 -15.91 5.03
CA GLY A 113 -5.66 -16.74 3.86
C GLY A 113 -5.21 -16.18 2.52
N THR A 114 -4.44 -15.09 2.51
CA THR A 114 -3.82 -14.54 1.29
C THR A 114 -2.54 -15.31 1.00
N THR A 115 -2.47 -15.97 -0.16
CA THR A 115 -1.33 -16.79 -0.59
C THR A 115 -0.54 -16.18 -1.72
N THR A 116 -1.09 -15.13 -2.33
CA THR A 116 -0.45 -14.41 -3.43
C THR A 116 -0.72 -12.92 -3.32
N ILE A 117 0.28 -12.11 -3.60
CA ILE A 117 0.15 -10.64 -3.70
C ILE A 117 0.85 -10.13 -4.96
N VAL A 118 0.35 -9.01 -5.50
CA VAL A 118 0.99 -8.20 -6.52
C VAL A 118 1.25 -6.83 -5.92
N CYS A 119 2.51 -6.52 -5.69
CA CYS A 119 2.95 -5.33 -4.97
C CYS A 119 3.52 -4.30 -5.95
N ASP A 120 3.23 -3.03 -5.73
CA ASP A 120 3.92 -1.90 -6.38
C ASP A 120 4.96 -1.33 -5.42
N SER A 121 6.24 -1.45 -5.73
CA SER A 121 7.35 -1.03 -4.86
C SER A 121 7.92 0.33 -5.28
N HIS A 122 7.05 1.33 -5.56
CA HIS A 122 7.51 2.65 -5.94
C HIS A 122 8.19 3.41 -4.79
N GLU A 123 7.82 3.11 -3.55
CA GLU A 123 8.39 3.77 -2.38
C GLU A 123 9.90 3.48 -2.26
N ILE A 124 10.30 2.21 -2.26
CA ILE A 124 11.74 1.86 -2.22
C ILE A 124 12.46 2.29 -3.51
N GLY A 125 11.74 2.34 -4.65
CA GLY A 125 12.23 2.88 -5.92
C GLY A 125 12.59 4.36 -5.82
N ASN A 126 11.78 5.16 -5.15
CA ASN A 126 12.04 6.59 -4.90
C ASN A 126 13.26 6.84 -4.00
N VAL A 127 13.66 5.86 -3.18
CA VAL A 127 14.83 5.98 -2.29
C VAL A 127 16.10 5.39 -2.91
N LEU A 128 16.01 4.23 -3.55
CA LEU A 128 17.15 3.41 -3.95
C LEU A 128 17.17 3.08 -5.45
N ASP A 129 16.30 3.75 -6.25
CA ASP A 129 16.24 3.55 -7.70
C ASP A 129 15.92 2.09 -8.08
N ALA A 130 16.36 1.64 -9.24
CA ALA A 130 16.20 0.26 -9.72
C ALA A 130 16.81 -0.80 -8.78
N ASP A 131 17.88 -0.44 -8.04
CA ASP A 131 18.49 -1.34 -7.05
C ASP A 131 17.49 -1.68 -5.94
N GLY A 132 16.73 -0.69 -5.43
CA GLY A 132 15.71 -0.91 -4.41
C GLY A 132 14.62 -1.87 -4.87
N VAL A 133 14.13 -1.69 -6.08
CA VAL A 133 13.12 -2.59 -6.70
C VAL A 133 13.69 -4.00 -6.87
N ALA A 134 14.93 -4.12 -7.32
CA ALA A 134 15.59 -5.42 -7.47
C ALA A 134 15.75 -6.15 -6.11
N TRP A 135 16.14 -5.44 -5.05
CA TRP A 135 16.24 -6.03 -3.71
C TRP A 135 14.88 -6.43 -3.12
N MET A 136 13.82 -5.68 -3.41
CA MET A 136 12.46 -6.10 -3.04
C MET A 136 12.06 -7.39 -3.78
N LEU A 137 12.45 -7.55 -5.05
CA LEU A 137 12.24 -8.79 -5.80
C LEU A 137 13.05 -9.97 -5.22
N GLU A 138 14.27 -9.74 -4.75
CA GLU A 138 15.07 -10.77 -4.05
C GLU A 138 14.43 -11.18 -2.72
N ASP A 139 13.93 -10.23 -1.92
CA ASP A 139 13.18 -10.49 -0.69
C ASP A 139 11.89 -11.28 -0.99
N ALA A 140 11.14 -10.87 -2.02
CA ALA A 140 9.97 -11.58 -2.51
C ALA A 140 10.24 -13.04 -2.89
N ARG A 141 11.39 -13.34 -3.49
CA ARG A 141 11.81 -14.72 -3.82
C ARG A 141 12.12 -15.56 -2.58
N ALA A 142 12.58 -14.94 -1.51
CA ALA A 142 12.88 -15.62 -0.26
C ALA A 142 11.62 -15.87 0.59
N ALA A 143 10.57 -15.07 0.41
CA ALA A 143 9.36 -15.08 1.22
C ALA A 143 8.55 -16.38 1.08
N ALA A 144 7.91 -16.82 2.16
CA ALA A 144 6.95 -17.93 2.20
C ALA A 144 5.58 -17.52 1.64
N LEU A 145 5.56 -16.83 0.51
CA LEU A 145 4.37 -16.27 -0.13
C LEU A 145 4.63 -16.16 -1.64
N ASN A 146 3.60 -16.24 -2.48
CA ASN A 146 3.76 -15.89 -3.89
C ASN A 146 3.70 -14.36 -4.01
N ILE A 147 4.85 -13.73 -4.15
CA ILE A 147 4.95 -12.28 -4.33
C ILE A 147 5.39 -12.01 -5.76
N TYR A 148 4.59 -11.20 -6.42
CA TYR A 148 4.88 -10.62 -7.73
C TYR A 148 4.91 -9.11 -7.60
N LEU A 149 5.60 -8.44 -8.51
CA LEU A 149 5.66 -6.98 -8.54
C LEU A 149 5.08 -6.43 -9.84
N THR A 150 4.49 -5.25 -9.73
CA THR A 150 4.40 -4.31 -10.83
C THR A 150 5.59 -3.36 -10.71
N VAL A 151 6.33 -3.15 -11.80
CA VAL A 151 7.51 -2.28 -11.80
C VAL A 151 7.06 -0.82 -11.67
N PRO A 152 7.56 -0.07 -10.69
CA PRO A 152 7.14 1.31 -10.49
C PRO A 152 7.22 2.16 -11.74
N SER A 153 6.17 2.93 -12.01
CA SER A 153 6.01 3.69 -13.25
C SER A 153 6.30 5.18 -13.11
N THR A 154 6.21 5.70 -11.88
CA THR A 154 6.22 7.13 -11.60
C THR A 154 7.20 7.43 -10.47
N VAL A 155 8.48 7.28 -10.78
CA VAL A 155 9.61 7.58 -9.90
C VAL A 155 10.58 8.51 -10.64
N PRO A 156 10.76 9.76 -10.19
CA PRO A 156 10.00 10.43 -9.12
C PRO A 156 8.53 10.69 -9.49
N ALA A 157 7.70 11.01 -8.48
CA ALA A 157 6.28 11.30 -8.68
C ALA A 157 6.07 12.57 -9.53
N THR A 158 6.94 13.55 -9.38
CA THR A 158 6.93 14.80 -10.16
C THR A 158 8.30 15.11 -10.77
N THR A 159 8.67 16.37 -10.88
CA THR A 159 9.92 16.81 -11.50
C THR A 159 10.95 17.24 -10.45
N PRO A 160 12.27 17.22 -10.77
CA PRO A 160 13.33 17.72 -9.88
C PRO A 160 13.20 19.20 -9.49
N LYS A 161 12.33 19.96 -10.17
CA LYS A 161 12.01 21.34 -9.78
C LYS A 161 11.08 21.39 -8.58
N LEU A 162 10.21 20.40 -8.42
CA LEU A 162 9.18 20.37 -7.40
C LEU A 162 9.58 19.51 -6.20
N GLU A 163 10.40 18.48 -6.37
CA GLU A 163 10.84 17.59 -5.30
C GLU A 163 12.19 16.95 -5.60
N THR A 164 12.88 16.46 -4.55
CA THR A 164 14.09 15.66 -4.67
C THR A 164 13.80 14.23 -4.28
N ALA A 165 13.95 13.29 -5.20
CA ALA A 165 13.87 11.85 -4.94
C ALA A 165 15.26 11.20 -5.04
N GLY A 166 15.45 10.07 -4.37
CA GLY A 166 16.69 9.29 -4.44
C GLY A 166 16.78 8.43 -5.70
N GLY A 167 15.67 8.20 -6.41
CA GLY A 167 15.59 7.41 -7.63
C GLY A 167 15.02 8.16 -8.83
N ASP A 168 15.34 7.65 -10.02
CA ASP A 168 14.80 8.09 -11.31
C ASP A 168 14.65 6.87 -12.23
N LEU A 169 13.44 6.27 -12.28
CA LEU A 169 13.15 5.10 -13.10
C LEU A 169 12.79 5.52 -14.53
N THR A 170 13.80 5.48 -15.41
CA THR A 170 13.60 5.72 -16.84
C THR A 170 13.00 4.50 -17.54
N ALA A 171 12.50 4.69 -18.77
CA ALA A 171 11.97 3.58 -19.58
C ALA A 171 13.00 2.46 -19.79
N GLU A 172 14.30 2.79 -19.90
CA GLU A 172 15.39 1.82 -20.04
C GLU A 172 15.60 1.00 -18.76
N LYS A 173 15.57 1.63 -17.58
CA LYS A 173 15.68 0.92 -16.29
C LYS A 173 14.49 0.00 -16.06
N ILE A 174 13.27 0.47 -16.35
CA ILE A 174 12.04 -0.32 -16.27
C ILE A 174 12.12 -1.52 -17.24
N ALA A 175 12.57 -1.30 -18.47
CA ALA A 175 12.79 -2.35 -19.44
C ALA A 175 13.78 -3.41 -18.93
N ALA A 176 14.91 -2.98 -18.33
CA ALA A 176 15.91 -3.87 -17.75
C ALA A 176 15.35 -4.69 -16.58
N LEU A 177 14.52 -4.11 -15.73
CA LEU A 177 13.84 -4.83 -14.64
C LEU A 177 12.90 -5.90 -15.20
N PHE A 178 12.10 -5.61 -16.22
CA PHE A 178 11.26 -6.62 -16.87
C PHE A 178 12.05 -7.76 -17.50
N ASP A 179 13.19 -7.44 -18.13
CA ASP A 179 14.03 -8.43 -18.80
C ASP A 179 14.77 -9.34 -17.79
N ALA A 180 15.09 -8.81 -16.59
CA ALA A 180 15.80 -9.55 -15.53
C ALA A 180 14.86 -10.38 -14.64
N TRP A 181 13.61 -9.95 -14.45
CA TRP A 181 12.73 -10.50 -13.42
C TRP A 181 11.39 -10.99 -14.00
N PRO A 182 11.21 -12.32 -14.15
CA PRO A 182 9.93 -12.89 -14.58
C PRO A 182 8.75 -12.55 -13.64
N GLU A 183 9.05 -12.25 -12.37
CA GLU A 183 8.09 -11.86 -11.34
C GLU A 183 7.54 -10.44 -11.51
N ALA A 184 8.17 -9.62 -12.33
CA ALA A 184 7.68 -8.32 -12.73
C ALA A 184 6.54 -8.50 -13.73
N LEU A 185 5.29 -8.56 -13.26
CA LEU A 185 4.12 -8.93 -14.06
C LEU A 185 3.61 -7.80 -14.95
N GLY A 186 3.78 -6.56 -14.53
CA GLY A 186 3.26 -5.37 -15.22
C GLY A 186 3.95 -4.10 -14.78
N LEU A 187 3.57 -3.00 -15.41
CA LEU A 187 3.95 -1.66 -14.97
C LEU A 187 3.07 -1.27 -13.78
N GLY A 188 3.66 -0.66 -12.77
CA GLY A 188 3.00 -0.16 -11.58
C GLY A 188 2.06 1.00 -11.85
N GLU A 189 1.41 1.46 -10.81
CA GLU A 189 0.40 2.51 -10.92
C GLU A 189 0.94 3.78 -11.59
N LYS A 190 0.31 4.16 -12.69
CA LYS A 190 0.69 5.33 -13.49
C LYS A 190 0.03 6.58 -12.90
N MET A 191 0.67 7.18 -11.90
CA MET A 191 0.11 8.30 -11.13
C MET A 191 0.05 9.63 -11.89
N ASP A 192 0.94 9.85 -12.86
CA ASP A 192 1.03 11.05 -13.67
C ASP A 192 0.02 11.07 -14.84
N PHE A 193 -1.26 10.75 -14.53
CA PHE A 193 -2.34 10.59 -15.52
C PHE A 193 -2.58 11.85 -16.36
N VAL A 194 -2.32 13.04 -15.82
CA VAL A 194 -2.39 14.30 -16.56
C VAL A 194 -1.31 14.32 -17.64
N ALA A 195 -0.06 13.98 -17.30
CA ALA A 195 1.03 13.90 -18.26
C ALA A 195 0.76 12.86 -19.37
N VAL A 196 0.16 11.71 -18.99
CA VAL A 196 -0.29 10.71 -19.98
C VAL A 196 -1.32 11.30 -20.93
N ALA A 197 -2.32 11.99 -20.42
CA ALA A 197 -3.39 12.58 -21.25
C ALA A 197 -2.90 13.72 -22.13
N GLU A 198 -1.88 14.47 -21.70
CA GLU A 198 -1.26 15.58 -22.45
C GLU A 198 -0.18 15.09 -23.44
N GLY A 199 0.13 13.80 -23.45
CA GLY A 199 1.09 13.21 -24.39
C GLY A 199 2.55 13.42 -24.00
N ASP A 200 2.88 13.48 -22.71
CA ASP A 200 4.26 13.63 -22.24
C ASP A 200 5.16 12.51 -22.76
N PRO A 201 6.30 12.83 -23.40
CA PRO A 201 7.17 11.81 -24.01
C PRO A 201 7.74 10.81 -23.01
N ARG A 202 8.06 11.22 -21.78
CA ARG A 202 8.58 10.32 -20.73
C ARG A 202 7.50 9.35 -20.28
N ALA A 203 6.29 9.85 -19.98
CA ALA A 203 5.16 9.03 -19.56
C ALA A 203 4.84 7.93 -20.60
N HIS A 204 4.79 8.31 -21.87
CA HIS A 204 4.52 7.36 -22.96
C HIS A 204 5.69 6.40 -23.25
N ALA A 205 6.95 6.83 -23.11
CA ALA A 205 8.10 5.92 -23.24
C ALA A 205 8.08 4.83 -22.18
N ILE A 206 7.72 5.17 -20.93
CA ILE A 206 7.56 4.22 -19.81
C ILE A 206 6.43 3.22 -20.09
N ILE A 207 5.26 3.69 -20.53
CA ILE A 207 4.14 2.81 -20.93
C ILE A 207 4.57 1.87 -22.07
N ALA A 208 5.26 2.40 -23.10
CA ALA A 208 5.74 1.61 -24.23
C ALA A 208 6.75 0.54 -23.81
N ALA A 209 7.60 0.79 -22.82
CA ALA A 209 8.55 -0.20 -22.29
C ALA A 209 7.84 -1.44 -21.74
N SER A 210 6.66 -1.27 -21.13
CA SER A 210 5.82 -2.36 -20.64
C SER A 210 5.06 -3.07 -21.76
N LEU A 211 4.31 -2.31 -22.55
CA LEU A 211 3.43 -2.85 -23.61
C LEU A 211 4.21 -3.61 -24.69
N SER A 212 5.41 -3.15 -25.06
CA SER A 212 6.27 -3.85 -26.04
C SER A 212 6.75 -5.23 -25.54
N ARG A 213 6.65 -5.51 -24.25
CA ARG A 213 6.97 -6.78 -23.61
C ARG A 213 5.71 -7.61 -23.30
N GLY A 214 4.54 -7.16 -23.77
CA GLY A 214 3.26 -7.81 -23.47
C GLY A 214 2.87 -7.74 -22.00
N ARG A 215 3.43 -6.78 -21.26
CA ARG A 215 3.11 -6.57 -19.84
C ARG A 215 1.99 -5.53 -19.70
N PRO A 216 1.00 -5.76 -18.84
CA PRO A 216 -0.08 -4.81 -18.58
C PRO A 216 0.43 -3.56 -17.87
N VAL A 217 -0.37 -2.50 -17.93
CA VAL A 217 -0.13 -1.22 -17.25
C VAL A 217 -1.22 -1.00 -16.22
N SER A 218 -0.83 -0.85 -14.96
CA SER A 218 -1.72 -0.48 -13.86
C SER A 218 -1.85 1.05 -13.77
N GLY A 219 -2.96 1.51 -13.22
CA GLY A 219 -3.29 2.92 -13.18
C GLY A 219 -3.68 3.43 -11.80
N HIS A 220 -3.62 4.76 -11.70
CA HIS A 220 -4.01 5.57 -10.56
C HIS A 220 -4.59 6.88 -11.09
N ILE A 221 -5.93 7.07 -11.06
CA ILE A 221 -6.59 8.18 -11.74
C ILE A 221 -7.73 8.78 -10.93
N TYR A 222 -7.70 10.09 -10.71
CA TYR A 222 -8.72 10.83 -9.96
C TYR A 222 -9.72 11.62 -10.83
N GLY A 223 -9.49 11.76 -12.13
CA GLY A 223 -10.29 12.66 -12.98
C GLY A 223 -11.10 11.89 -14.03
N ARG A 224 -12.45 11.97 -13.99
CA ARG A 224 -13.33 11.36 -15.00
C ARG A 224 -13.00 11.81 -16.42
N ASP A 225 -12.66 13.09 -16.61
CA ASP A 225 -12.33 13.68 -17.91
C ASP A 225 -11.10 13.04 -18.58
N PHE A 226 -10.22 12.39 -17.82
CA PHE A 226 -9.02 11.73 -18.31
C PHE A 226 -9.21 10.25 -18.64
N VAL A 227 -10.31 9.61 -18.25
CA VAL A 227 -10.53 8.16 -18.37
C VAL A 227 -10.33 7.68 -19.80
N ALA A 228 -10.91 8.37 -20.79
CA ALA A 228 -10.81 7.95 -22.19
C ALA A 228 -9.38 8.01 -22.75
N ALA A 229 -8.63 9.09 -22.46
CA ALA A 229 -7.23 9.23 -22.89
C ALA A 229 -6.34 8.20 -22.19
N TYR A 230 -6.58 7.98 -20.90
CA TYR A 230 -5.84 7.06 -20.06
C TYR A 230 -6.01 5.59 -20.51
N ALA A 231 -7.25 5.17 -20.77
CA ALA A 231 -7.54 3.87 -21.36
C ALA A 231 -6.92 3.69 -22.76
N ALA A 232 -7.03 4.72 -23.62
CA ALA A 232 -6.45 4.70 -24.96
C ALA A 232 -4.92 4.60 -24.94
N SER A 233 -4.26 5.04 -23.88
CA SER A 233 -2.81 4.93 -23.68
C SER A 233 -2.36 3.55 -23.22
N GLY A 234 -3.29 2.59 -23.03
CA GLY A 234 -2.98 1.21 -22.69
C GLY A 234 -3.03 0.87 -21.19
N VAL A 235 -3.50 1.79 -20.35
CA VAL A 235 -3.77 1.48 -18.94
C VAL A 235 -5.01 0.61 -18.84
N THR A 236 -4.95 -0.46 -18.05
CA THR A 236 -5.97 -1.51 -18.08
C THR A 236 -6.57 -1.87 -16.72
N ASP A 237 -6.10 -1.27 -15.64
CA ASP A 237 -6.72 -1.33 -14.31
C ASP A 237 -6.48 -0.06 -13.50
N THR A 238 -7.24 0.10 -12.43
CA THR A 238 -6.99 1.11 -11.39
C THR A 238 -7.70 0.73 -10.09
N HIS A 239 -7.13 1.14 -8.95
CA HIS A 239 -7.75 1.02 -7.61
C HIS A 239 -8.48 2.30 -7.19
N GLU A 240 -8.53 3.33 -8.06
CA GLU A 240 -9.15 4.64 -7.79
C GLU A 240 -10.61 4.74 -8.27
N ALA A 241 -11.38 3.65 -8.21
CA ALA A 241 -12.83 3.69 -8.37
C ALA A 241 -13.49 4.25 -7.10
N ILE A 242 -13.27 5.55 -6.83
CA ILE A 242 -13.58 6.22 -5.56
C ILE A 242 -15.08 6.41 -5.29
N ASP A 243 -15.90 6.33 -6.31
CA ASP A 243 -17.35 6.32 -6.24
C ASP A 243 -17.95 5.52 -7.40
N ARG A 244 -19.30 5.44 -7.44
CA ARG A 244 -20.01 4.67 -8.46
C ARG A 244 -19.85 5.23 -9.85
N ASP A 245 -19.89 6.54 -10.00
CA ASP A 245 -19.89 7.19 -11.31
C ASP A 245 -18.56 6.96 -12.04
N ILE A 246 -17.44 7.13 -11.32
CA ILE A 246 -16.13 6.85 -11.92
C ILE A 246 -15.93 5.35 -12.13
N ALA A 247 -16.47 4.49 -11.27
CA ALA A 247 -16.40 3.04 -11.44
C ALA A 247 -17.12 2.59 -12.73
N ASP A 248 -18.29 3.15 -13.01
CA ASP A 248 -19.06 2.87 -14.23
C ASP A 248 -18.28 3.34 -15.47
N ASP A 249 -17.73 4.57 -15.47
CA ASP A 249 -16.94 5.12 -16.58
C ASP A 249 -15.68 4.25 -16.86
N LEU A 250 -14.99 3.81 -15.81
CA LEU A 250 -13.81 2.95 -15.92
C LEU A 250 -14.15 1.59 -16.54
N LEU A 251 -15.22 0.94 -16.07
CA LEU A 251 -15.68 -0.35 -16.60
C LEU A 251 -16.11 -0.23 -18.07
N ASP A 252 -16.85 0.84 -18.42
CA ASP A 252 -17.28 1.10 -19.80
C ASP A 252 -16.08 1.40 -20.73
N ALA A 253 -15.00 1.99 -20.19
CA ALA A 253 -13.73 2.16 -20.90
C ALA A 253 -12.92 0.85 -21.00
N GLY A 254 -13.37 -0.26 -20.41
CA GLY A 254 -12.70 -1.55 -20.41
C GLY A 254 -11.59 -1.70 -19.37
N ILE A 255 -11.48 -0.78 -18.43
CA ILE A 255 -10.52 -0.79 -17.33
C ILE A 255 -11.04 -1.71 -16.20
N TRP A 256 -10.17 -2.55 -15.63
CA TRP A 256 -10.47 -3.28 -14.41
C TRP A 256 -10.49 -2.32 -13.23
N ILE A 257 -11.42 -2.52 -12.31
CA ILE A 257 -11.45 -1.77 -11.05
C ILE A 257 -11.07 -2.67 -9.88
N PHE A 258 -10.17 -2.17 -9.02
CA PHE A 258 -9.78 -2.84 -7.78
C PHE A 258 -10.41 -2.07 -6.62
N LEU A 259 -11.40 -2.68 -5.96
CA LEU A 259 -12.14 -2.06 -4.88
C LEU A 259 -11.38 -2.20 -3.57
N ARG A 260 -10.94 -1.08 -3.04
CA ARG A 260 -10.23 -1.00 -1.76
C ARG A 260 -11.22 -1.08 -0.60
N GLY A 261 -10.99 -1.99 0.32
CA GLY A 261 -11.66 -2.01 1.61
C GLY A 261 -10.66 -1.79 2.72
N GLY A 262 -11.04 -1.17 3.82
CA GLY A 262 -10.15 -0.94 4.95
C GLY A 262 -10.90 -0.63 6.24
N PRO A 263 -10.19 -0.57 7.37
CA PRO A 263 -10.79 -0.21 8.65
C PRO A 263 -11.38 1.20 8.57
N PRO A 264 -12.36 1.54 9.42
CA PRO A 264 -12.98 2.87 9.43
C PRO A 264 -11.98 4.01 9.62
N THR A 265 -10.82 3.73 10.20
CA THR A 265 -9.73 4.68 10.44
C THR A 265 -8.80 4.90 9.24
N THR A 266 -8.89 4.03 8.23
CA THR A 266 -8.12 4.18 6.98
C THR A 266 -9.06 4.64 5.88
N PRO A 267 -8.87 5.80 5.32
CA PRO A 267 -9.89 6.57 4.59
C PRO A 267 -10.07 6.24 3.13
N TRP A 268 -9.15 5.50 2.54
CA TRP A 268 -9.19 5.17 1.13
C TRP A 268 -9.97 3.89 0.87
N HIS A 269 -11.29 3.94 1.10
CA HIS A 269 -12.17 2.82 0.74
C HIS A 269 -13.00 3.21 -0.47
N SER A 270 -12.79 2.53 -1.57
CA SER A 270 -13.69 2.61 -2.71
C SER A 270 -14.82 1.58 -2.64
N LEU A 271 -14.62 0.46 -1.93
CA LEU A 271 -15.58 -0.64 -1.86
C LEU A 271 -17.01 -0.18 -1.50
N PRO A 272 -17.28 0.52 -0.37
CA PRO A 272 -18.64 0.88 -0.02
C PRO A 272 -19.26 1.92 -0.95
N LYS A 273 -18.45 2.69 -1.68
CA LYS A 273 -18.93 3.75 -2.57
C LYS A 273 -19.21 3.23 -4.00
N ALA A 274 -18.41 2.27 -4.48
CA ALA A 274 -18.45 1.78 -5.85
C ALA A 274 -19.09 0.39 -6.02
N ILE A 275 -19.28 -0.38 -4.94
CA ILE A 275 -19.81 -1.75 -5.02
C ILE A 275 -21.19 -1.84 -5.65
N GLY A 276 -21.98 -0.76 -5.62
CA GLY A 276 -23.30 -0.67 -6.26
C GLY A 276 -23.25 -0.99 -7.75
N THR A 277 -22.18 -0.66 -8.45
CA THR A 277 -21.94 -1.06 -9.84
C THR A 277 -22.02 -2.57 -10.03
N VAL A 278 -21.42 -3.33 -9.12
CA VAL A 278 -21.42 -4.80 -9.17
C VAL A 278 -22.77 -5.37 -8.77
N VAL A 279 -23.39 -4.85 -7.71
CA VAL A 279 -24.68 -5.31 -7.18
C VAL A 279 -25.80 -5.11 -8.19
N ASP A 280 -25.87 -3.91 -8.79
CA ASP A 280 -27.00 -3.54 -9.66
C ASP A 280 -26.88 -4.11 -11.07
N TYR A 281 -25.68 -4.19 -11.62
CA TYR A 281 -25.48 -4.60 -13.01
C TYR A 281 -25.10 -6.07 -13.20
N GLY A 282 -24.78 -6.80 -12.16
CA GLY A 282 -24.52 -8.25 -12.14
C GLY A 282 -23.37 -8.75 -13.03
N ALA A 283 -23.22 -8.18 -14.22
CA ALA A 283 -22.15 -8.55 -15.16
C ALA A 283 -20.84 -7.78 -14.93
N ALA A 284 -20.86 -6.68 -14.19
CA ALA A 284 -19.71 -5.81 -13.96
C ALA A 284 -18.60 -6.51 -13.17
N TRP A 285 -18.92 -7.50 -12.33
CA TRP A 285 -17.93 -8.24 -11.55
C TRP A 285 -16.90 -9.02 -12.36
N LYS A 286 -17.08 -9.15 -13.66
CA LYS A 286 -16.07 -9.78 -14.55
C LYS A 286 -14.73 -9.06 -14.59
N ARG A 287 -14.72 -7.75 -14.29
CA ARG A 287 -13.54 -6.88 -14.27
C ARG A 287 -13.38 -6.16 -12.95
N VAL A 288 -13.87 -6.75 -11.88
CA VAL A 288 -13.80 -6.17 -10.54
C VAL A 288 -13.01 -7.10 -9.64
N CYS A 289 -12.02 -6.56 -8.94
CA CYS A 289 -11.25 -7.24 -7.91
C CYS A 289 -11.45 -6.54 -6.56
N CYS A 290 -11.19 -7.25 -5.46
CA CYS A 290 -10.94 -6.66 -4.15
C CYS A 290 -9.43 -6.52 -3.96
N CYS A 291 -8.98 -5.42 -3.31
CA CYS A 291 -7.58 -5.23 -2.93
C CYS A 291 -7.48 -4.58 -1.54
N THR A 292 -6.31 -4.63 -0.94
CA THR A 292 -6.06 -3.98 0.35
C THR A 292 -5.46 -2.59 0.20
N ASP A 293 -4.59 -2.38 -0.78
CA ASP A 293 -3.80 -1.17 -0.91
C ASP A 293 -2.95 -0.93 0.37
N ASP A 294 -2.83 0.29 0.85
CA ASP A 294 -2.04 0.64 2.04
C ASP A 294 -2.59 0.02 3.33
N ARG A 295 -1.73 -0.67 4.07
CA ARG A 295 -1.99 -1.21 5.41
C ARG A 295 -0.75 -1.09 6.27
N ASP A 296 -0.87 -0.51 7.46
CA ASP A 296 0.19 -0.66 8.44
C ASP A 296 0.18 -2.07 9.07
N ALA A 297 1.21 -2.40 9.83
CA ALA A 297 1.36 -3.74 10.41
C ALA A 297 0.19 -4.16 11.32
N VAL A 298 -0.48 -3.22 12.00
CA VAL A 298 -1.66 -3.49 12.85
C VAL A 298 -2.87 -3.80 11.98
N ASP A 299 -3.11 -2.97 10.99
CA ASP A 299 -4.26 -3.08 10.11
C ASP A 299 -4.11 -4.29 9.17
N LEU A 300 -2.89 -4.63 8.75
CA LEU A 300 -2.58 -5.82 7.98
C LEU A 300 -2.95 -7.11 8.73
N LEU A 301 -2.65 -7.19 10.02
CA LEU A 301 -3.01 -8.35 10.85
C LEU A 301 -4.52 -8.48 11.07
N ALA A 302 -5.25 -7.37 11.17
CA ALA A 302 -6.65 -7.35 11.55
C ALA A 302 -7.61 -7.29 10.35
N TYR A 303 -7.20 -6.69 9.25
CA TYR A 303 -8.04 -6.30 8.11
C TYR A 303 -7.37 -6.69 6.78
N GLY A 304 -7.02 -7.97 6.63
CA GLY A 304 -6.46 -8.51 5.37
C GLY A 304 -7.47 -8.55 4.23
N LEU A 305 -7.07 -9.11 3.08
CA LEU A 305 -7.96 -9.22 1.92
C LEU A 305 -9.22 -10.06 2.21
N ASP A 306 -9.14 -11.04 3.12
CA ASP A 306 -10.30 -11.80 3.59
C ASP A 306 -11.38 -10.90 4.19
N TRP A 307 -10.96 -9.87 4.95
CA TRP A 307 -11.89 -8.89 5.52
C TRP A 307 -12.57 -8.08 4.42
N VAL A 308 -11.83 -7.62 3.39
CA VAL A 308 -12.39 -6.89 2.24
C VAL A 308 -13.43 -7.73 1.51
N VAL A 309 -13.14 -9.00 1.26
CA VAL A 309 -14.08 -9.96 0.63
C VAL A 309 -15.34 -10.15 1.49
N ARG A 310 -15.19 -10.26 2.81
CA ARG A 310 -16.34 -10.39 3.73
C ARG A 310 -17.20 -9.12 3.76
N GLU A 311 -16.58 -7.94 3.67
CA GLU A 311 -17.34 -6.67 3.52
C GLU A 311 -18.14 -6.66 2.21
N ALA A 312 -17.57 -7.11 1.07
CA ALA A 312 -18.33 -7.24 -0.17
C ALA A 312 -19.55 -8.16 -0.02
N VAL A 313 -19.41 -9.27 0.74
CA VAL A 313 -20.55 -10.15 1.06
C VAL A 313 -21.61 -9.42 1.89
N ARG A 314 -21.21 -8.66 2.91
CA ARG A 314 -22.15 -7.85 3.73
C ARG A 314 -22.89 -6.81 2.91
N MET A 315 -22.28 -6.33 1.83
CA MET A 315 -22.87 -5.39 0.89
C MET A 315 -23.72 -6.06 -0.22
N GLY A 316 -23.95 -7.37 -0.15
CA GLY A 316 -24.88 -8.10 -0.99
C GLY A 316 -24.27 -8.97 -2.09
N ILE A 317 -22.94 -9.05 -2.20
CA ILE A 317 -22.31 -9.95 -3.17
C ILE A 317 -22.40 -11.42 -2.65
N PRO A 318 -22.83 -12.38 -3.47
CA PRO A 318 -22.83 -13.80 -3.07
C PRO A 318 -21.44 -14.28 -2.68
N LYS A 319 -21.33 -15.09 -1.61
CA LYS A 319 -20.04 -15.58 -1.07
C LYS A 319 -19.07 -16.11 -2.12
N PRO A 320 -19.47 -17.01 -3.07
CA PRO A 320 -18.54 -17.50 -4.09
C PRO A 320 -18.04 -16.41 -5.03
N ALA A 321 -18.91 -15.48 -5.45
CA ALA A 321 -18.55 -14.39 -6.34
C ALA A 321 -17.61 -13.38 -5.63
N ALA A 322 -17.90 -13.04 -4.36
CA ALA A 322 -17.01 -12.18 -3.57
C ALA A 322 -15.61 -12.81 -3.39
N TRP A 323 -15.55 -14.13 -3.14
CA TRP A 323 -14.28 -14.84 -3.07
C TRP A 323 -13.55 -14.85 -4.41
N SER A 324 -14.28 -14.97 -5.53
CA SER A 324 -13.71 -14.87 -6.89
C SER A 324 -13.10 -13.50 -7.16
N MET A 325 -13.69 -12.41 -6.62
CA MET A 325 -13.14 -11.05 -6.72
C MET A 325 -11.80 -10.89 -5.97
N GLY A 326 -11.54 -11.71 -4.95
CA GLY A 326 -10.28 -11.73 -4.20
C GLY A 326 -9.37 -12.91 -4.58
N SER A 327 -9.65 -13.68 -5.64
CA SER A 327 -8.84 -14.85 -6.00
C SER A 327 -8.74 -15.07 -7.51
N LEU A 328 -9.79 -15.55 -8.17
CA LEU A 328 -9.75 -15.88 -9.61
C LEU A 328 -9.65 -14.63 -10.48
N HIS A 329 -10.38 -13.57 -10.16
CA HIS A 329 -10.36 -12.35 -10.97
C HIS A 329 -8.96 -11.69 -10.98
N PRO A 330 -8.29 -11.46 -9.83
CA PRO A 330 -6.91 -10.99 -9.84
C PRO A 330 -5.95 -11.92 -10.59
N ALA A 331 -6.07 -13.23 -10.38
CA ALA A 331 -5.26 -14.21 -11.10
C ALA A 331 -5.45 -14.10 -12.63
N THR A 332 -6.69 -13.95 -13.09
CA THR A 332 -7.02 -13.76 -14.52
C THR A 332 -6.47 -12.44 -15.04
N ARG A 333 -6.59 -11.36 -14.26
CA ARG A 333 -6.07 -10.04 -14.64
C ARG A 333 -4.58 -10.08 -14.98
N TYR A 334 -3.79 -10.86 -14.21
CA TYR A 334 -2.36 -10.99 -14.41
C TYR A 334 -1.93 -12.25 -15.18
N GLY A 335 -2.87 -13.03 -15.75
CA GLY A 335 -2.57 -14.23 -16.51
C GLY A 335 -2.02 -15.39 -15.66
N LEU A 336 -2.34 -15.43 -14.38
CA LEU A 336 -1.89 -16.43 -13.41
C LEU A 336 -2.94 -17.52 -13.13
N ASP A 337 -4.12 -17.46 -13.73
CA ASP A 337 -5.25 -18.35 -13.46
C ASP A 337 -5.00 -19.82 -13.89
N GLY A 338 -3.96 -20.08 -14.66
CA GLY A 338 -3.41 -21.41 -14.89
C GLY A 338 -2.69 -22.04 -13.68
N GLU A 339 -2.24 -21.21 -12.73
CA GLU A 339 -1.43 -21.62 -11.57
C GLU A 339 -2.18 -21.44 -10.23
N ILE A 340 -2.96 -20.37 -10.08
CA ILE A 340 -3.60 -19.93 -8.81
C ILE A 340 -5.04 -19.43 -9.04
N GLY A 341 -5.73 -19.02 -7.97
CA GLY A 341 -7.05 -18.39 -8.03
C GLY A 341 -8.23 -19.35 -8.06
N GLY A 342 -7.99 -20.65 -8.20
CA GLY A 342 -9.05 -21.65 -8.21
C GLY A 342 -8.57 -23.06 -7.86
N LEU A 343 -9.50 -23.96 -7.56
CA LEU A 343 -9.23 -25.35 -7.13
C LEU A 343 -9.23 -26.35 -8.30
N GLY A 344 -8.80 -25.92 -9.48
CA GLY A 344 -8.69 -26.81 -10.65
C GLY A 344 -7.47 -27.72 -10.60
N GLY A 345 -7.55 -28.89 -11.25
CA GLY A 345 -6.39 -29.77 -11.42
C GLY A 345 -5.21 -29.05 -12.09
N GLY A 346 -4.00 -29.32 -11.61
CA GLY A 346 -2.76 -28.69 -12.05
C GLY A 346 -2.39 -27.40 -11.32
N ARG A 347 -3.35 -26.71 -10.71
CA ARG A 347 -3.08 -25.47 -9.95
C ARG A 347 -2.26 -25.78 -8.70
N ARG A 348 -1.56 -24.78 -8.20
CA ARG A 348 -0.87 -24.86 -6.91
C ARG A 348 -1.87 -25.20 -5.82
N ALA A 349 -1.45 -25.98 -4.86
CA ALA A 349 -2.26 -26.31 -3.69
C ALA A 349 -2.13 -25.18 -2.63
N ASP A 350 -2.44 -23.97 -3.03
CA ASP A 350 -2.57 -22.80 -2.15
C ASP A 350 -4.05 -22.71 -1.78
N LEU A 351 -4.39 -23.16 -0.55
CA LEU A 351 -5.75 -23.45 -0.11
C LEU A 351 -6.04 -22.78 1.23
N VAL A 352 -7.31 -22.49 1.46
CA VAL A 352 -7.79 -21.95 2.75
C VAL A 352 -9.00 -22.74 3.21
N LEU A 353 -8.98 -23.17 4.47
CA LEU A 353 -10.14 -23.68 5.19
C LEU A 353 -10.84 -22.51 5.86
N LEU A 354 -12.10 -22.33 5.53
CA LEU A 354 -12.95 -21.24 6.00
C LEU A 354 -14.08 -21.77 6.89
N ASP A 355 -14.50 -20.96 7.83
CA ASP A 355 -15.80 -21.14 8.48
C ASP A 355 -16.96 -20.62 7.62
N ASP A 356 -18.18 -20.65 8.19
CA ASP A 356 -19.37 -20.21 7.47
C ASP A 356 -19.40 -18.70 7.17
N ASP A 357 -18.65 -17.90 7.94
CA ASP A 357 -18.53 -16.46 7.77
C ASP A 357 -17.36 -16.04 6.87
N LEU A 358 -16.74 -17.02 6.18
CA LEU A 358 -15.56 -16.87 5.34
C LEU A 358 -14.31 -16.39 6.10
N VAL A 359 -14.21 -16.66 7.39
CA VAL A 359 -13.01 -16.37 8.17
C VAL A 359 -12.00 -17.49 7.99
N PRO A 360 -10.74 -17.21 7.59
CA PRO A 360 -9.68 -18.20 7.47
C PRO A 360 -9.39 -18.92 8.79
N GLN A 361 -9.42 -20.24 8.78
CA GLN A 361 -9.09 -21.10 9.90
C GLN A 361 -7.74 -21.77 9.73
N SER A 362 -7.47 -22.31 8.53
CA SER A 362 -6.20 -22.94 8.20
C SER A 362 -5.80 -22.63 6.77
N THR A 363 -4.50 -22.53 6.51
CA THR A 363 -3.95 -22.18 5.20
C THR A 363 -2.89 -23.18 4.79
N TRP A 364 -2.98 -23.67 3.55
CA TRP A 364 -1.95 -24.44 2.88
C TRP A 364 -1.27 -23.57 1.83
N TYR A 365 0.05 -23.65 1.80
CA TYR A 365 0.88 -22.99 0.81
C TYR A 365 1.73 -24.04 0.08
N GLY A 366 1.51 -24.20 -1.21
CA GLY A 366 2.14 -25.26 -1.97
C GLY A 366 1.85 -26.66 -1.43
N GLY A 367 0.66 -26.91 -0.88
CA GLY A 367 0.25 -28.17 -0.28
C GLY A 367 0.74 -28.43 1.14
N GLU A 368 1.61 -27.58 1.69
CA GLU A 368 2.07 -27.63 3.09
C GLU A 368 1.13 -26.82 4.00
N LEU A 369 0.71 -27.37 5.13
CA LEU A 369 -0.08 -26.67 6.14
C LEU A 369 0.82 -25.66 6.85
N VAL A 370 0.54 -24.37 6.66
CA VAL A 370 1.35 -23.25 7.18
C VAL A 370 0.65 -22.47 8.28
N VAL A 371 -0.67 -22.48 8.29
CA VAL A 371 -1.51 -21.94 9.37
C VAL A 371 -2.52 -23.02 9.75
N GLU A 372 -2.66 -23.29 11.05
CA GLU A 372 -3.64 -24.22 11.59
C GLU A 372 -4.38 -23.56 12.75
N ASN A 373 -5.71 -23.57 12.70
CA ASN A 373 -6.55 -22.95 13.73
C ASN A 373 -6.13 -21.50 14.03
N ARG A 374 -5.89 -20.71 12.97
CA ARG A 374 -5.45 -19.29 13.02
C ARG A 374 -4.10 -19.06 13.70
N THR A 375 -3.28 -20.10 13.78
CA THR A 375 -1.93 -20.04 14.36
C THR A 375 -0.91 -20.53 13.33
N ILE A 376 0.22 -19.84 13.24
CA ILE A 376 1.32 -20.29 12.37
C ILE A 376 1.88 -21.65 12.85
N THR A 377 2.17 -22.51 11.89
CA THR A 377 2.79 -23.80 12.19
C THR A 377 4.31 -23.66 12.40
N PRO A 378 4.97 -24.62 13.07
CA PRO A 378 6.43 -24.64 13.18
C PRO A 378 7.14 -24.60 11.81
N ARG A 379 6.47 -25.09 10.77
CA ARG A 379 7.01 -25.06 9.39
C ARG A 379 7.11 -23.65 8.85
N LEU A 380 6.05 -22.84 9.05
CA LEU A 380 6.05 -21.42 8.66
C LEU A 380 7.02 -20.63 9.55
N ASP A 381 6.98 -20.83 10.86
CA ASP A 381 7.87 -20.13 11.81
C ASP A 381 9.35 -20.32 11.48
N ALA A 382 9.74 -21.56 11.09
CA ALA A 382 11.10 -21.84 10.64
C ALA A 382 11.49 -21.11 9.34
N ALA A 383 10.54 -20.86 8.43
CA ALA A 383 10.77 -20.07 7.22
C ALA A 383 10.94 -18.57 7.56
N LEU A 384 10.01 -18.04 8.37
CA LEU A 384 10.03 -16.63 8.81
C LEU A 384 11.25 -16.27 9.67
N SER A 385 11.92 -17.26 10.28
CA SER A 385 13.16 -17.07 11.04
C SER A 385 14.40 -16.89 10.15
N ARG A 386 14.25 -16.93 8.84
CA ARG A 386 15.34 -16.78 7.85
C ARG A 386 14.98 -15.73 6.79
N PRO A 387 14.78 -14.46 7.22
CA PRO A 387 14.42 -13.41 6.28
C PRO A 387 15.57 -13.12 5.30
N TYR A 388 15.22 -12.54 4.16
CA TYR A 388 16.19 -11.94 3.26
C TYR A 388 16.97 -10.85 4.00
N ARG A 389 18.24 -10.72 3.68
CA ARG A 389 19.10 -9.67 4.24
C ARG A 389 19.43 -8.67 3.16
N TYR A 390 18.91 -7.48 3.32
CA TYR A 390 19.20 -6.38 2.43
C TYR A 390 20.70 -6.01 2.44
N PRO A 391 21.26 -5.52 1.33
CA PRO A 391 22.63 -5.01 1.29
C PRO A 391 22.83 -3.82 2.24
N ALA A 392 24.07 -3.62 2.70
CA ALA A 392 24.41 -2.55 3.65
C ALA A 392 23.96 -1.15 3.20
N ARG A 393 23.95 -0.89 1.88
CA ARG A 393 23.45 0.37 1.30
C ARG A 393 21.99 0.63 1.65
N ALA A 394 21.16 -0.39 1.78
CA ALA A 394 19.76 -0.23 2.16
C ALA A 394 19.58 0.25 3.61
N TYR A 395 20.57 0.03 4.47
CA TYR A 395 20.60 0.50 5.86
C TYR A 395 21.32 1.85 6.03
N ALA A 396 21.62 2.56 4.95
CA ALA A 396 22.32 3.83 4.96
C ALA A 396 21.70 4.76 3.91
N THR A 397 20.47 5.24 4.18
CA THR A 397 19.69 6.03 3.24
C THR A 397 19.24 7.38 3.79
N VAL A 398 19.61 7.72 5.03
CA VAL A 398 19.30 9.02 5.63
C VAL A 398 20.59 9.85 5.73
N HIS A 399 20.76 10.76 4.78
CA HIS A 399 21.93 11.63 4.62
C HIS A 399 21.51 13.09 4.79
N LEU A 400 21.23 13.49 6.03
CA LEU A 400 20.79 14.86 6.31
C LEU A 400 21.95 15.85 6.11
N PRO A 401 21.65 17.10 5.75
CA PRO A 401 22.63 18.18 5.69
C PRO A 401 23.23 18.45 7.08
N VAL A 402 24.50 18.83 7.11
CA VAL A 402 25.23 19.15 8.35
C VAL A 402 25.77 20.59 8.26
N PRO A 403 25.29 21.52 9.10
CA PRO A 403 24.19 21.37 10.08
C PRO A 403 22.82 21.20 9.40
N VAL A 404 21.89 20.56 10.08
CA VAL A 404 20.48 20.56 9.65
C VAL A 404 19.97 22.00 9.66
N PRO A 405 19.36 22.52 8.57
CA PRO A 405 18.78 23.86 8.50
C PRO A 405 17.75 24.12 9.61
N SER A 406 17.36 25.40 9.82
CA SER A 406 16.22 25.71 10.68
C SER A 406 14.98 24.95 10.21
N LEU A 407 14.20 24.42 11.14
CA LEU A 407 12.97 23.64 10.89
C LEU A 407 11.70 24.51 10.98
N ILE A 408 11.87 25.77 11.35
CA ILE A 408 10.78 26.75 11.41
C ILE A 408 11.12 27.96 10.54
N PRO A 409 10.12 28.60 9.92
CA PRO A 409 10.35 29.81 9.15
C PRO A 409 10.65 31.01 10.06
N THR A 410 11.34 32.01 9.52
CA THR A 410 11.48 33.30 10.18
C THR A 410 10.11 33.98 10.29
N LEU A 411 9.80 34.56 11.46
CA LEU A 411 8.55 35.29 11.66
C LEU A 411 8.56 36.54 10.78
N PRO A 412 7.50 36.81 10.01
CA PRO A 412 7.43 37.99 9.16
C PRO A 412 7.43 39.30 9.98
N GLU A 413 8.19 40.31 9.54
CA GLU A 413 8.27 41.62 10.19
C GLU A 413 7.10 42.55 9.81
N ALA A 414 6.32 42.22 8.79
CA ALA A 414 5.19 42.99 8.29
C ALA A 414 3.95 42.11 8.14
N PRO A 415 2.71 42.66 8.14
CA PRO A 415 1.50 41.88 7.84
C PRO A 415 1.65 41.13 6.56
N CYS A 416 1.33 39.83 6.58
CA CYS A 416 1.47 38.96 5.42
C CYS A 416 0.29 38.01 5.30
N THR A 417 0.12 37.45 4.08
CA THR A 417 -0.76 36.33 3.85
C THR A 417 0.07 35.05 3.84
N VAL A 418 -0.34 34.06 4.62
CA VAL A 418 0.28 32.73 4.65
C VAL A 418 -0.48 31.79 3.73
N ASN A 419 0.24 31.04 2.91
CA ASN A 419 -0.29 29.89 2.18
C ASN A 419 -0.21 28.66 3.11
N ALA A 420 -1.26 28.43 3.89
CA ALA A 420 -1.33 27.33 4.85
C ALA A 420 -1.92 26.06 4.22
N ILE A 421 -1.47 24.91 4.74
CA ILE A 421 -2.01 23.59 4.41
C ILE A 421 -3.03 23.24 5.49
N ARG A 422 -4.33 23.27 5.16
CA ARG A 422 -5.35 22.79 6.07
C ARG A 422 -5.54 21.29 5.90
N THR A 423 -5.33 20.57 6.99
CA THR A 423 -5.57 19.11 7.01
C THR A 423 -7.07 18.82 7.18
N THR A 424 -7.54 17.79 6.50
CA THR A 424 -8.90 17.26 6.64
C THR A 424 -8.81 15.77 6.96
N LEU A 425 -9.75 15.28 7.77
CA LEU A 425 -9.79 13.84 8.02
C LEU A 425 -10.21 13.15 6.71
N PRO A 426 -9.51 12.18 6.30
CA PRO A 426 -8.47 11.36 6.94
C PRO A 426 -7.01 11.64 6.53
N GLY A 427 -6.75 12.75 5.88
CA GLY A 427 -5.39 13.16 5.53
C GLY A 427 -5.05 13.09 4.03
N ILE A 428 -5.97 12.63 3.17
CA ILE A 428 -5.74 12.60 1.72
C ILE A 428 -5.99 13.99 1.11
N GLU A 429 -7.16 14.57 1.36
CA GLU A 429 -7.50 15.89 0.87
C GLU A 429 -6.86 16.95 1.74
N LEU A 430 -6.07 17.82 1.15
CA LEU A 430 -5.47 18.98 1.79
C LEU A 430 -5.96 20.25 1.11
N VAL A 431 -6.43 21.19 1.91
CA VAL A 431 -7.03 22.43 1.41
C VAL A 431 -6.00 23.56 1.44
N HIS A 432 -5.87 24.28 0.33
CA HIS A 432 -5.11 25.52 0.30
C HIS A 432 -5.88 26.62 1.02
N GLU A 433 -5.37 27.07 2.16
CA GLU A 433 -5.99 28.12 2.96
C GLU A 433 -5.07 29.34 3.06
N ARG A 434 -5.65 30.52 2.82
CA ARG A 434 -4.90 31.79 2.90
C ARG A 434 -5.27 32.51 4.20
N ILE A 435 -4.28 32.68 5.07
CA ILE A 435 -4.46 33.26 6.41
C ILE A 435 -3.65 34.56 6.49
N THR A 436 -4.28 35.64 6.97
CA THR A 436 -3.54 36.89 7.26
C THR A 436 -2.95 36.81 8.66
N LEU A 437 -1.63 37.01 8.78
CA LEU A 437 -0.93 37.12 10.06
C LEU A 437 -0.55 38.54 10.36
N ASP A 438 -0.69 38.92 11.64
CA ASP A 438 -0.18 40.17 12.19
C ASP A 438 1.28 39.97 12.71
N PRO A 439 2.25 40.77 12.29
CA PRO A 439 3.66 40.58 12.62
C PRO A 439 4.04 40.86 14.06
N ALA A 440 3.17 41.49 14.84
CA ALA A 440 3.45 41.88 16.22
C ALA A 440 3.45 40.73 17.23
N VAL A 441 3.18 39.47 16.79
CA VAL A 441 2.99 38.31 17.66
C VAL A 441 4.16 37.33 17.48
N ASP A 442 4.58 36.67 18.53
CA ASP A 442 5.56 35.59 18.48
C ASP A 442 4.95 34.30 17.93
N TRP A 443 5.80 33.33 17.56
CA TRP A 443 5.31 32.05 17.00
C TRP A 443 4.37 31.30 17.94
N PRO A 444 4.64 31.13 19.26
CA PRO A 444 3.73 30.40 20.15
C PRO A 444 2.31 30.97 20.16
N THR A 445 2.18 32.30 20.24
CA THR A 445 0.89 32.99 20.21
C THR A 445 0.23 32.87 18.84
N THR A 446 0.98 33.11 17.76
CA THR A 446 0.48 33.01 16.39
C THR A 446 -0.06 31.61 16.07
N LEU A 447 0.66 30.57 16.47
CA LEU A 447 0.24 29.18 16.25
C LEU A 447 -1.05 28.85 17.02
N ALA A 448 -1.11 29.25 18.31
CA ALA A 448 -2.26 28.98 19.18
C ALA A 448 -3.54 29.70 18.71
N GLU A 449 -3.44 30.97 18.33
CA GLU A 449 -4.59 31.77 17.91
C GLU A 449 -5.17 31.35 16.56
N ASN A 450 -4.37 30.72 15.69
CA ASN A 450 -4.77 30.35 14.33
C ASN A 450 -4.93 28.82 14.12
N ASP A 451 -4.82 28.01 15.18
CA ASP A 451 -4.84 26.54 15.10
C ASP A 451 -3.78 26.01 14.11
N LEU A 452 -2.55 26.51 14.27
CA LEU A 452 -1.42 26.20 13.39
C LEU A 452 -0.36 25.37 14.12
N CYS A 453 0.43 24.62 13.36
CA CYS A 453 1.74 24.13 13.77
C CYS A 453 2.74 24.25 12.60
N HIS A 454 4.01 24.28 12.92
CA HIS A 454 5.08 24.23 11.92
C HIS A 454 5.10 22.88 11.24
N VAL A 455 5.49 22.87 9.96
CA VAL A 455 5.88 21.67 9.23
C VAL A 455 7.13 21.98 8.41
N ALA A 456 8.06 21.04 8.37
CA ALA A 456 9.21 21.12 7.48
C ALA A 456 9.41 19.78 6.76
N VAL A 457 9.94 19.86 5.54
CA VAL A 457 10.41 18.68 4.78
C VAL A 457 11.90 18.87 4.55
N VAL A 458 12.69 17.93 5.06
CA VAL A 458 14.16 17.95 4.99
C VAL A 458 14.60 16.88 3.98
N GLU A 459 15.37 17.30 2.97
CA GLU A 459 15.96 16.39 1.99
C GLU A 459 16.90 15.40 2.70
N ARG A 460 16.70 14.10 2.47
CA ARG A 460 17.45 13.03 3.13
C ARG A 460 18.31 12.16 2.21
N HIS A 461 18.27 12.38 0.91
CA HIS A 461 19.00 11.57 -0.07
C HIS A 461 20.46 12.05 -0.26
N GLY A 462 20.83 13.19 0.36
CA GLY A 462 22.16 13.77 0.25
C GLY A 462 22.45 14.44 -1.10
N LEU A 463 21.39 14.87 -1.82
CA LEU A 463 21.48 15.44 -3.16
C LEU A 463 21.45 16.97 -3.20
N GLY A 464 21.10 17.64 -2.13
CA GLY A 464 21.01 19.11 -2.16
C GLY A 464 20.97 19.78 -0.78
N GLY A 465 20.63 19.03 0.25
CA GLY A 465 20.57 19.55 1.62
C GLY A 465 19.48 20.60 1.85
N HIS A 466 18.40 20.54 1.08
CA HIS A 466 17.28 21.47 1.17
C HIS A 466 16.39 21.16 2.37
N ALA A 467 15.78 22.22 2.92
CA ALA A 467 14.67 22.10 3.87
C ALA A 467 13.64 23.19 3.52
N ALA A 468 12.41 22.78 3.35
CA ALA A 468 11.31 23.70 3.12
C ALA A 468 10.41 23.80 4.34
N HIS A 469 9.77 24.95 4.52
CA HIS A 469 8.90 25.26 5.66
C HIS A 469 7.47 25.47 5.19
N GLY A 470 6.51 25.06 6.03
CA GLY A 470 5.10 25.31 5.88
C GLY A 470 4.41 25.49 7.22
N LEU A 471 3.13 25.77 7.17
CA LEU A 471 2.25 25.77 8.33
C LEU A 471 1.05 24.86 8.05
N LEU A 472 0.81 23.90 8.97
CA LEU A 472 -0.38 23.07 8.96
C LEU A 472 -1.46 23.74 9.79
N ARG A 473 -2.69 23.76 9.30
CA ARG A 473 -3.88 24.17 10.03
C ARG A 473 -4.80 22.99 10.29
N ALA A 474 -5.45 23.00 11.44
CA ALA A 474 -6.36 21.93 11.89
C ALA A 474 -5.68 20.56 12.07
N PHE A 475 -4.35 20.50 12.11
CA PHE A 475 -3.60 19.28 12.42
C PHE A 475 -3.78 18.85 13.88
N GLY A 476 -4.15 19.79 14.74
CA GLY A 476 -4.56 19.55 16.12
C GLY A 476 -3.45 19.27 17.11
N LEU A 477 -2.17 19.30 16.69
CA LEU A 477 -1.02 19.08 17.57
C LEU A 477 -1.05 20.06 18.74
N LYS A 478 -1.01 19.56 19.97
CA LYS A 478 -1.12 20.35 21.21
C LYS A 478 0.18 20.41 22.01
N ARG A 479 1.12 19.51 21.72
CA ARG A 479 2.42 19.43 22.38
C ARG A 479 3.43 18.71 21.50
N GLY A 480 4.71 19.05 21.67
CA GLY A 480 5.82 18.34 21.10
C GLY A 480 5.94 18.44 19.58
N ALA A 481 6.42 17.35 18.99
CA ALA A 481 6.63 17.20 17.56
C ALA A 481 6.41 15.75 17.10
N VAL A 482 6.15 15.59 15.80
CA VAL A 482 6.06 14.30 15.12
C VAL A 482 6.93 14.31 13.86
N ALA A 483 7.57 13.20 13.54
CA ALA A 483 8.40 13.09 12.33
C ALA A 483 8.27 11.72 11.67
N SER A 484 8.51 11.69 10.35
CA SER A 484 8.49 10.47 9.54
C SER A 484 9.48 10.55 8.37
N SER A 485 10.15 9.45 8.08
CA SER A 485 10.92 9.24 6.84
C SER A 485 10.08 8.65 5.69
N VAL A 486 8.79 8.40 5.93
CA VAL A 486 7.85 7.80 4.96
C VAL A 486 7.06 8.87 4.20
N GLY A 487 7.55 10.11 4.13
CA GLY A 487 6.84 11.19 3.41
C GLY A 487 6.72 10.89 1.90
N HIS A 488 5.53 10.50 1.44
CA HIS A 488 5.27 10.13 0.04
C HIS A 488 5.43 11.30 -0.94
N ASP A 489 5.87 11.07 -2.19
CA ASP A 489 6.48 9.81 -2.67
C ASP A 489 8.00 9.90 -2.69
N SER A 490 8.55 11.12 -2.58
CA SER A 490 9.99 11.34 -2.57
C SER A 490 10.67 10.80 -1.31
N HIS A 491 9.89 10.45 -0.29
CA HIS A 491 10.33 9.91 1.00
C HIS A 491 11.39 10.76 1.69
N ASN A 492 11.30 12.07 1.56
CA ASN A 492 12.05 13.00 2.36
C ASN A 492 11.51 13.03 3.79
N LEU A 493 12.34 13.46 4.74
CA LEU A 493 11.97 13.49 6.15
C LEU A 493 10.99 14.65 6.41
N ILE A 494 9.75 14.32 6.75
CA ILE A 494 8.74 15.30 7.18
C ILE A 494 8.72 15.39 8.71
N VAL A 495 8.64 16.62 9.24
CA VAL A 495 8.51 16.89 10.68
C VAL A 495 7.50 18.01 10.91
N ALA A 496 6.61 17.84 11.90
CA ALA A 496 5.69 18.89 12.34
C ALA A 496 5.81 19.08 13.85
N GLY A 497 5.69 20.33 14.32
CA GLY A 497 5.89 20.64 15.73
C GLY A 497 5.43 22.04 16.13
N LEU A 498 5.36 22.29 17.44
CA LEU A 498 5.03 23.59 18.00
C LEU A 498 6.28 24.43 18.32
N ASN A 499 7.44 23.79 18.39
CA ASN A 499 8.72 24.44 18.63
C ASN A 499 9.86 23.69 17.93
N GLU A 500 10.92 24.41 17.59
CA GLU A 500 12.05 23.86 16.87
C GLU A 500 12.86 22.85 17.69
N ALA A 501 12.87 22.96 19.00
CA ALA A 501 13.66 22.06 19.87
C ALA A 501 13.13 20.63 19.79
N ASP A 502 11.82 20.42 19.94
CA ASP A 502 11.19 19.10 19.82
C ASP A 502 11.26 18.58 18.39
N MET A 503 11.12 19.46 17.39
CA MET A 503 11.28 19.07 15.97
C MET A 503 12.69 18.56 15.69
N ARG A 504 13.74 19.17 16.25
CA ARG A 504 15.14 18.69 16.10
C ARG A 504 15.33 17.33 16.76
N VAL A 505 14.82 17.14 17.97
CA VAL A 505 14.87 15.82 18.63
C VAL A 505 14.20 14.75 17.77
N ALA A 506 13.07 15.06 17.14
CA ALA A 506 12.37 14.14 16.25
C ALA A 506 13.18 13.81 14.99
N VAL A 507 13.77 14.82 14.33
CA VAL A 507 14.66 14.63 13.16
C VAL A 507 15.89 13.80 13.52
N ASP A 508 16.55 14.11 14.64
CA ASP A 508 17.74 13.40 15.11
C ASP A 508 17.41 11.94 15.45
N ALA A 509 16.25 11.67 16.05
CA ALA A 509 15.80 10.33 16.36
C ALA A 509 15.56 9.49 15.08
N VAL A 510 14.90 10.04 14.08
CA VAL A 510 14.70 9.38 12.79
C VAL A 510 16.04 9.14 12.10
N ALA A 511 16.95 10.10 12.09
CA ALA A 511 18.27 9.97 11.48
C ALA A 511 19.13 8.91 12.18
N ALA A 512 19.10 8.85 13.51
CA ALA A 512 19.85 7.85 14.30
C ALA A 512 19.43 6.41 14.00
N HIS A 513 18.17 6.19 13.63
CA HIS A 513 17.64 4.87 13.26
C HIS A 513 17.68 4.60 11.75
N GLN A 514 18.23 5.51 10.94
CA GLN A 514 18.23 5.45 9.48
C GLN A 514 16.81 5.40 8.89
N GLY A 515 15.84 5.95 9.61
CA GLY A 515 14.44 6.05 9.24
C GLY A 515 13.50 5.68 10.37
N GLY A 516 12.26 6.09 10.26
CA GLY A 516 11.21 5.77 11.22
C GLY A 516 10.11 6.81 11.30
N VAL A 517 9.13 6.51 12.16
CA VAL A 517 8.05 7.42 12.55
C VAL A 517 8.09 7.60 14.05
N CYS A 518 8.10 8.85 14.53
CA CYS A 518 8.20 9.11 15.97
C CYS A 518 7.30 10.24 16.46
N VAL A 519 7.05 10.23 17.76
CA VAL A 519 6.42 11.28 18.55
C VAL A 519 7.38 11.74 19.62
N VAL A 520 7.55 13.05 19.78
CA VAL A 520 8.40 13.69 20.77
C VAL A 520 7.55 14.59 21.66
N GLU A 521 7.74 14.54 22.97
CA GLU A 521 7.15 15.45 23.94
C GLU A 521 8.23 15.92 24.91
N ASP A 522 8.30 17.24 25.18
CA ASP A 522 9.21 17.86 26.15
C ASP A 522 10.67 17.40 25.98
N GLY A 523 11.17 17.37 24.75
CA GLY A 523 12.54 16.99 24.42
C GLY A 523 12.83 15.49 24.49
N ALA A 524 11.82 14.63 24.66
CA ALA A 524 11.99 13.18 24.73
C ALA A 524 11.18 12.43 23.67
N VAL A 525 11.75 11.41 23.06
CA VAL A 525 11.03 10.49 22.17
C VAL A 525 10.11 9.61 23.03
N VAL A 526 8.79 9.74 22.84
CA VAL A 526 7.78 8.99 23.61
C VAL A 526 7.24 7.77 22.86
N ALA A 527 7.37 7.75 21.54
CA ALA A 527 7.09 6.58 20.70
C ALA A 527 7.95 6.61 19.43
N MET A 528 8.37 5.44 18.96
CA MET A 528 9.18 5.28 17.76
C MET A 528 8.90 3.95 17.08
N VAL A 529 8.73 3.97 15.77
CA VAL A 529 8.79 2.79 14.89
C VAL A 529 10.05 2.93 14.06
N PRO A 530 11.15 2.21 14.36
CA PRO A 530 12.38 2.26 13.58
C PRO A 530 12.22 1.57 12.22
N LEU A 531 12.68 2.22 11.15
CA LEU A 531 12.59 1.76 9.77
C LEU A 531 13.99 1.77 9.10
N PRO A 532 14.91 0.89 9.52
CA PRO A 532 16.31 0.97 9.11
C PRO A 532 16.54 0.59 7.65
N VAL A 533 15.64 -0.13 7.00
CA VAL A 533 15.78 -0.53 5.59
C VAL A 533 15.14 0.52 4.71
N ALA A 534 15.94 1.19 3.92
CA ALA A 534 15.53 2.29 3.03
C ALA A 534 14.87 3.49 3.74
N GLY A 535 14.86 3.52 5.07
CA GLY A 535 14.06 4.47 5.85
C GLY A 535 12.55 4.19 5.77
N LEU A 536 12.14 3.02 5.30
CA LEU A 536 10.75 2.63 5.00
C LEU A 536 10.33 1.35 5.73
N LEU A 537 11.24 0.38 5.89
CA LEU A 537 10.93 -0.96 6.37
C LEU A 537 11.69 -1.29 7.65
N SER A 538 11.01 -1.97 8.56
CA SER A 538 11.59 -2.67 9.71
C SER A 538 12.03 -4.08 9.28
N ASP A 539 13.16 -4.55 9.80
CA ASP A 539 13.65 -5.92 9.61
C ASP A 539 13.14 -6.90 10.70
N LYS A 540 12.12 -6.47 11.45
CA LYS A 540 11.46 -7.28 12.48
C LYS A 540 10.26 -8.04 11.92
N ARG A 541 9.79 -9.03 12.68
CA ARG A 541 8.53 -9.75 12.41
C ARG A 541 7.33 -8.81 12.57
N VAL A 542 6.26 -9.09 11.82
CA VAL A 542 5.04 -8.24 11.79
C VAL A 542 4.45 -8.00 13.18
N GLY A 543 4.44 -8.98 14.06
CA GLY A 543 3.92 -8.84 15.42
C GLY A 543 4.67 -7.79 16.24
N ALA A 544 6.02 -7.75 16.14
CA ALA A 544 6.84 -6.77 16.85
C ALA A 544 6.61 -5.35 16.32
N VAL A 545 6.53 -5.17 15.00
CA VAL A 545 6.24 -3.87 14.39
C VAL A 545 4.82 -3.42 14.74
N ALA A 546 3.85 -4.33 14.76
CA ALA A 546 2.49 -4.01 15.16
C ALA A 546 2.39 -3.47 16.61
N GLU A 547 3.20 -3.99 17.54
CA GLU A 547 3.26 -3.43 18.91
C GLU A 547 3.82 -1.99 18.91
N GLU A 548 4.89 -1.74 18.16
CA GLU A 548 5.47 -0.41 18.02
C GLU A 548 4.48 0.57 17.37
N VAL A 549 3.75 0.14 16.34
CA VAL A 549 2.71 0.95 15.68
C VAL A 549 1.54 1.24 16.62
N ARG A 550 1.10 0.28 17.46
CA ARG A 550 0.07 0.55 18.47
C ARG A 550 0.52 1.61 19.46
N ALA A 551 1.77 1.52 19.95
CA ALA A 551 2.33 2.52 20.83
C ALA A 551 2.43 3.89 20.15
N LEU A 552 2.83 3.93 18.87
CA LEU A 552 2.86 5.14 18.06
C LEU A 552 1.46 5.77 17.93
N LYS A 553 0.44 4.99 17.56
CA LYS A 553 -0.95 5.47 17.42
C LYS A 553 -1.46 6.11 18.72
N VAL A 554 -1.20 5.48 19.87
CA VAL A 554 -1.58 6.02 21.20
C VAL A 554 -0.86 7.35 21.49
N ALA A 555 0.45 7.42 21.24
CA ALA A 555 1.22 8.66 21.43
C ALA A 555 0.78 9.77 20.48
N TRP A 556 0.47 9.43 19.22
CA TRP A 556 -0.02 10.32 18.18
C TRP A 556 -1.35 10.99 18.57
N GLU A 557 -2.31 10.21 19.04
CA GLU A 557 -3.60 10.72 19.56
C GLU A 557 -3.41 11.58 20.81
N ARG A 558 -2.51 11.17 21.73
CA ARG A 558 -2.19 11.94 22.95
C ARG A 558 -1.54 13.28 22.62
N ALA A 559 -0.71 13.36 21.58
CA ALA A 559 -0.14 14.60 21.09
C ALA A 559 -1.21 15.56 20.52
N GLY A 560 -2.40 15.05 20.18
CA GLY A 560 -3.55 15.81 19.72
C GLY A 560 -3.76 15.79 18.21
N CYS A 561 -2.97 15.04 17.44
CA CYS A 561 -3.07 15.00 15.99
C CYS A 561 -4.44 14.51 15.55
N THR A 562 -5.08 15.24 14.65
CA THR A 562 -6.47 14.98 14.18
C THR A 562 -6.54 14.02 13.01
N ILE A 563 -5.45 13.87 12.25
CA ILE A 563 -5.32 12.90 11.17
C ILE A 563 -4.40 11.76 11.60
N PRO A 564 -4.60 10.53 11.11
CA PRO A 564 -3.70 9.42 11.39
C PRO A 564 -2.28 9.69 10.86
N TYR A 565 -1.27 9.04 11.43
CA TYR A 565 0.12 9.21 10.99
C TYR A 565 0.33 8.81 9.51
N MET A 566 -0.43 7.84 8.99
CA MET A 566 -0.42 7.52 7.56
C MET A 566 -0.88 8.72 6.71
N GLY A 567 -1.92 9.44 7.13
CA GLY A 567 -2.34 10.67 6.47
C GLY A 567 -1.29 11.80 6.56
N PHE A 568 -0.52 11.85 7.65
CA PHE A 568 0.61 12.75 7.77
C PHE A 568 1.71 12.44 6.75
N ASN A 569 1.98 11.17 6.49
CA ASN A 569 2.93 10.74 5.47
C ASN A 569 2.53 11.19 4.05
N LEU A 570 1.24 11.45 3.80
CA LEU A 570 0.73 11.93 2.49
C LEU A 570 0.81 13.45 2.33
N ILE A 571 1.17 14.20 3.36
CA ILE A 571 1.29 15.68 3.24
C ILE A 571 2.29 16.10 2.14
N PRO A 572 3.43 15.41 1.93
CA PRO A 572 4.34 15.74 0.83
C PRO A 572 3.92 15.24 -0.55
N LEU A 573 2.88 14.42 -0.69
CA LEU A 573 2.50 13.74 -1.94
C LEU A 573 2.01 14.73 -3.00
N SER A 574 2.92 15.22 -3.82
CA SER A 574 2.74 16.36 -4.73
C SER A 574 1.98 16.02 -6.03
N VAL A 575 1.29 14.89 -6.10
CA VAL A 575 0.38 14.49 -7.19
C VAL A 575 -1.09 14.53 -6.80
N ILE A 576 -1.42 14.67 -5.51
CA ILE A 576 -2.79 14.79 -5.02
C ILE A 576 -3.14 16.24 -4.70
N PRO A 577 -4.26 16.82 -5.21
CA PRO A 577 -4.71 18.18 -4.90
C PRO A 577 -4.95 18.41 -3.40
N GLN A 578 -4.97 19.68 -2.90
CA GLN A 578 -4.76 20.93 -3.65
C GLN A 578 -3.33 21.48 -3.44
N ILE A 579 -2.86 21.57 -2.19
CA ILE A 579 -1.55 22.11 -1.80
C ILE A 579 -0.76 21.06 -1.03
N ARG A 580 0.53 20.95 -1.34
CA ARG A 580 1.45 20.01 -0.69
C ARG A 580 2.73 20.73 -0.31
N ILE A 581 3.61 20.07 0.46
CA ILE A 581 4.93 20.57 0.78
C ILE A 581 5.97 19.51 0.46
N THR A 582 6.98 19.87 -0.32
CA THR A 582 8.15 19.05 -0.62
C THR A 582 9.39 19.69 0.01
N ASP A 583 10.56 19.08 -0.14
CA ASP A 583 11.84 19.69 0.24
C ASP A 583 12.16 20.98 -0.53
N ARG A 584 11.45 21.24 -1.65
CA ARG A 584 11.60 22.42 -2.50
C ARG A 584 10.65 23.56 -2.15
N GLY A 585 9.61 23.32 -1.38
CA GLY A 585 8.61 24.32 -0.98
C GLY A 585 7.18 23.86 -1.07
N LEU A 586 6.26 24.81 -0.92
CA LEU A 586 4.83 24.56 -1.12
C LEU A 586 4.52 24.43 -2.60
N VAL A 587 3.71 23.42 -2.96
CA VAL A 587 3.30 23.12 -4.33
C VAL A 587 1.78 23.21 -4.45
N LEU A 588 1.28 24.04 -5.35
CA LEU A 588 -0.11 23.99 -5.81
C LEU A 588 -0.21 22.93 -6.89
N VAL A 589 -0.78 21.79 -6.53
CA VAL A 589 -0.79 20.59 -7.37
C VAL A 589 -1.60 20.79 -8.66
N PRO A 590 -2.80 21.43 -8.66
CA PRO A 590 -3.53 21.64 -9.90
C PRO A 590 -2.78 22.47 -10.95
N GLU A 591 -1.81 23.28 -10.50
CA GLU A 591 -1.03 24.17 -11.37
C GLU A 591 0.42 23.67 -11.53
N MET A 592 0.80 22.59 -10.85
CA MET A 592 2.17 22.02 -10.80
C MET A 592 3.24 23.10 -10.61
N ARG A 593 3.01 24.04 -9.71
CA ARG A 593 3.93 25.14 -9.42
C ARG A 593 4.14 25.38 -7.94
N GLN A 594 5.32 25.90 -7.61
CA GLN A 594 5.65 26.35 -6.27
C GLN A 594 4.97 27.69 -5.94
N VAL A 595 4.64 27.86 -4.65
CA VAL A 595 4.18 29.13 -4.09
C VAL A 595 5.00 29.46 -2.83
N PRO A 596 5.24 30.75 -2.55
CA PRO A 596 5.92 31.17 -1.32
C PRO A 596 5.05 30.88 -0.09
N LEU A 597 5.67 30.60 1.05
CA LEU A 597 4.93 30.46 2.31
C LEU A 597 4.24 31.78 2.71
N PHE A 598 4.95 32.90 2.55
CA PHE A 598 4.46 34.22 2.87
C PHE A 598 4.34 35.10 1.62
N GLU A 599 3.21 35.76 1.47
CA GLU A 599 2.95 36.78 0.45
C GLU A 599 2.66 38.11 1.13
N PRO A 600 3.01 39.30 0.52
CA PRO A 600 2.58 40.57 1.04
C PRO A 600 1.06 40.60 1.25
N ALA A 601 0.61 41.21 2.36
CA ALA A 601 -0.82 41.41 2.56
C ALA A 601 -1.39 42.25 1.40
N SER A 602 -2.42 41.72 0.72
CA SER A 602 -3.08 42.46 -0.37
C SER A 602 -3.75 43.71 0.21
N GLU A 603 -3.57 44.86 -0.40
CA GLU A 603 -4.16 46.14 0.05
C GLU A 603 -5.69 46.17 0.14
N SER A 604 -6.37 45.12 -0.26
CA SER A 604 -7.84 45.02 -0.37
C SER A 604 -8.58 44.62 0.91
N PHE A 605 -7.91 44.37 2.03
CA PHE A 605 -8.57 44.05 3.30
C PHE A 605 -8.13 45.03 4.42
N ARG A 606 -8.68 46.24 4.41
CA ARG A 606 -8.71 47.06 5.66
C ARG A 606 -9.87 46.49 6.51
N PRO A 607 -9.62 46.01 7.75
CA PRO A 607 -10.71 45.72 8.67
C PRO A 607 -11.47 47.02 8.94
N ILE A 608 -12.78 46.97 8.75
CA ILE A 608 -13.68 48.07 9.16
C ILE A 608 -13.53 48.20 10.69
N ARG A 609 -12.80 49.21 11.14
CA ARG A 609 -12.79 49.57 12.57
C ARG A 609 -14.23 49.85 12.95
N ALA A 610 -14.76 49.05 13.89
CA ALA A 610 -16.05 49.33 14.51
C ALA A 610 -16.01 50.79 15.07
N GLY A 611 -16.78 51.64 14.44
CA GLY A 611 -16.88 53.05 14.83
C GLY A 611 -17.36 53.15 16.25
N SER A 612 -16.61 53.89 17.05
CA SER A 612 -17.00 54.40 18.36
C SER A 612 -18.34 55.11 18.21
N ARG A 613 -19.42 54.57 18.79
CA ARG A 613 -20.65 55.36 19.02
C ARG A 613 -20.31 56.48 20.01
N ALA A 614 -20.21 57.68 19.49
CA ALA A 614 -20.27 58.86 20.30
C ALA A 614 -21.66 58.97 20.90
N ALA A 615 -21.73 59.05 22.21
CA ALA A 615 -22.92 59.47 22.94
C ALA A 615 -23.14 60.95 22.67
N SER A 616 -24.30 61.33 22.22
CA SER A 616 -24.81 62.69 22.41
C SER A 616 -26.36 62.67 22.25
N GLY A 617 -27.03 63.14 23.33
CA GLY A 617 -28.33 63.79 23.33
C GLY A 617 -29.57 62.91 23.43
#